data_aba635a87ad63f002497e42b2f1640f8
#
_entry.id   aba635a87ad63f002497e42b2f1640f8
#
_cell.length_a   1.000
_cell.length_b   1.000
_cell.length_c   1.000
_cell.angle_alpha   90.00
_cell.angle_beta   90.00
_cell.angle_gamma   90.00
#
_symmetry.space_group_name_H-M   'P 1'
#
loop_
_entity.id
_entity.type
_entity.pdbx_description
1 polymer ?
#
loop_
_entity_poly.entity_id
_entity_poly.type
_entity_poly.pdbx_seq_one_letter_code
_entity_poly.pdbx_strand_id
1 'polypeptide(L)'
;HFYISEPKPRKISAAPFSDRVVHHAVVGILEPLYERRFVFDSYACRRGKGTHRAIQRAQYYLRRFDWSLKTDIVRFFPSVDHELLMARLERGIRDTRLLALIRRIVDSGVGVLADEVIYRPFPGDDLFSRLRPTGLPIGNLTSQFFANVFLDPLDHYIRETLRVPGYVRYCDDLVLFGNSRAEMWEYRDAISEYLGQERLRLHPNKTHVAPSKRGVNFLGLRVEPHQKRLLNSSIRRFTRRASQLQWQLQNRQIRMPEVATSIRAWLAHADHANAKAVTRMLLRRIRFSAGAMPNSESSSGHRAVGPQPRGR
;
A
#
# COMPACT_ATOMS: atom_id res chain seq x y z
N HIS A 1 2.19 15.48 9.08
CA HIS A 1 1.98 14.05 9.25
C HIS A 1 0.52 13.78 9.59
N PHE A 2 -0.05 12.71 9.06
CA PHE A 2 -1.36 12.20 9.47
C PHE A 2 -1.36 10.66 9.42
N TYR A 3 -2.27 10.05 10.17
CA TYR A 3 -2.38 8.60 10.22
C TYR A 3 -3.57 8.12 9.42
N ILE A 4 -3.34 7.11 8.57
CA ILE A 4 -4.41 6.33 7.92
C ILE A 4 -4.58 5.06 8.74
N SER A 5 -5.80 4.79 9.23
CA SER A 5 -6.10 3.61 10.05
C SER A 5 -6.41 2.35 9.24
N GLU A 6 -6.85 2.49 7.99
CA GLU A 6 -7.27 1.37 7.14
C GLU A 6 -6.49 1.32 5.82
N PRO A 7 -6.15 0.14 5.30
CA PRO A 7 -6.37 -1.21 5.84
C PRO A 7 -5.44 -1.60 6.99
N LYS A 8 -4.40 -0.83 7.25
CA LYS A 8 -3.44 -0.92 8.35
C LYS A 8 -3.04 0.48 8.78
N PRO A 9 -2.77 0.71 10.07
CA PRO A 9 -2.22 1.99 10.51
C PRO A 9 -0.95 2.31 9.74
N ARG A 10 -0.88 3.52 9.16
CA ARG A 10 0.29 4.02 8.45
C ARG A 10 0.45 5.51 8.74
N LYS A 11 1.66 5.92 9.06
CA LYS A 11 2.05 7.32 9.15
C LYS A 11 2.30 7.85 7.74
N ILE A 12 1.52 8.81 7.32
CA ILE A 12 1.70 9.49 6.03
C ILE A 12 2.41 10.81 6.30
N SER A 13 3.53 11.01 5.64
CA SER A 13 4.41 12.17 5.82
C SER A 13 4.52 12.92 4.50
N ALA A 14 3.43 13.54 4.08
CA ALA A 14 3.43 14.34 2.86
C ALA A 14 4.25 15.62 3.08
N ALA A 15 5.12 15.92 2.12
CA ALA A 15 5.90 17.15 2.09
C ALA A 15 5.00 18.38 1.86
N PRO A 16 5.42 19.61 2.26
CA PRO A 16 4.78 20.86 1.88
C PRO A 16 4.59 20.98 0.37
N PHE A 17 3.67 21.84 -0.06
CA PHE A 17 3.32 21.94 -1.48
C PHE A 17 4.53 22.33 -2.34
N SER A 18 5.34 23.29 -1.91
CA SER A 18 6.58 23.71 -2.58
C SER A 18 7.53 22.54 -2.84
N ASP A 19 7.76 21.72 -1.81
CA ASP A 19 8.66 20.58 -1.90
C ASP A 19 8.08 19.50 -2.81
N ARG A 20 6.74 19.31 -2.82
CA ARG A 20 6.10 18.39 -3.77
C ARG A 20 6.31 18.80 -5.22
N VAL A 21 6.33 20.12 -5.53
CA VAL A 21 6.67 20.61 -6.88
C VAL A 21 8.09 20.18 -7.25
N VAL A 22 9.05 20.34 -6.33
CA VAL A 22 10.44 19.89 -6.53
C VAL A 22 10.51 18.37 -6.72
N HIS A 23 9.79 17.59 -5.88
CA HIS A 23 9.72 16.13 -6.03
C HIS A 23 9.19 15.70 -7.40
N HIS A 24 8.15 16.38 -7.90
CA HIS A 24 7.61 16.10 -9.22
C HIS A 24 8.60 16.44 -10.34
N ALA A 25 9.31 17.57 -10.23
CA ALA A 25 10.33 17.95 -11.20
C ALA A 25 11.49 16.93 -11.24
N VAL A 26 12.00 16.52 -10.07
CA VAL A 26 13.07 15.52 -9.98
C VAL A 26 12.63 14.18 -10.58
N VAL A 27 11.47 13.67 -10.19
CA VAL A 27 10.96 12.40 -10.74
C VAL A 27 10.68 12.52 -12.24
N GLY A 28 10.14 13.64 -12.72
CA GLY A 28 9.88 13.87 -14.14
C GLY A 28 11.14 13.77 -15.02
N ILE A 29 12.31 14.16 -14.48
CA ILE A 29 13.61 14.03 -15.16
C ILE A 29 14.13 12.58 -15.08
N LEU A 30 14.01 11.94 -13.93
CA LEU A 30 14.60 10.63 -13.68
C LEU A 30 13.77 9.47 -14.22
N GLU A 31 12.43 9.54 -14.15
CA GLU A 31 11.53 8.46 -14.57
C GLU A 31 11.83 7.95 -15.99
N PRO A 32 11.98 8.78 -17.03
CA PRO A 32 12.28 8.30 -18.39
C PRO A 32 13.60 7.53 -18.51
N LEU A 33 14.60 7.88 -17.68
CA LEU A 33 15.91 7.24 -17.66
C LEU A 33 15.83 5.85 -17.01
N TYR A 34 15.19 5.77 -15.86
CA TYR A 34 15.08 4.53 -15.09
C TYR A 34 14.01 3.57 -15.64
N GLU A 35 12.94 4.09 -16.28
CA GLU A 35 11.91 3.25 -16.89
C GLU A 35 12.45 2.31 -17.97
N ARG A 36 13.52 2.69 -18.65
CA ARG A 36 14.23 1.84 -19.64
C ARG A 36 15.05 0.72 -19.00
N ARG A 37 15.40 0.86 -17.73
CA ARG A 37 16.21 -0.10 -16.96
C ARG A 37 15.35 -1.06 -16.18
N PHE A 38 14.25 -0.59 -15.61
CA PHE A 38 13.38 -1.41 -14.79
C PHE A 38 12.87 -2.63 -15.53
N VAL A 39 12.93 -3.79 -14.87
CA VAL A 39 12.37 -5.02 -15.44
C VAL A 39 10.89 -4.86 -15.77
N PHE A 40 10.42 -5.59 -16.78
CA PHE A 40 9.02 -5.50 -17.23
C PHE A 40 8.03 -5.82 -16.10
N ASP A 41 8.34 -6.80 -15.26
CA ASP A 41 7.42 -7.38 -14.26
C ASP A 41 7.42 -6.68 -12.89
N SER A 42 7.91 -5.42 -12.81
CA SER A 42 7.74 -4.49 -11.71
C SER A 42 6.59 -3.52 -12.04
N TYR A 43 5.61 -3.36 -11.12
CA TYR A 43 4.32 -2.73 -11.45
C TYR A 43 3.92 -1.53 -10.57
N ALA A 44 4.53 -1.33 -9.40
CA ALA A 44 4.15 -0.24 -8.51
C ALA A 44 4.66 1.10 -9.00
N CYS A 45 3.81 2.13 -8.96
CA CYS A 45 4.19 3.53 -9.22
C CYS A 45 4.96 3.74 -10.53
N ARG A 46 4.59 3.03 -11.58
CA ARG A 46 5.19 3.11 -12.93
C ARG A 46 4.11 3.43 -13.96
N ARG A 47 4.47 4.25 -14.95
CA ARG A 47 3.57 4.65 -16.03
C ARG A 47 3.08 3.45 -16.84
N GLY A 48 1.78 3.39 -17.05
CA GLY A 48 1.17 2.29 -17.80
C GLY A 48 1.19 0.92 -17.09
N LYS A 49 1.58 0.82 -15.82
CA LYS A 49 1.59 -0.38 -14.98
C LYS A 49 0.42 -0.35 -13.96
N GLY A 50 0.66 -0.55 -12.71
CA GLY A 50 -0.32 -0.43 -11.63
C GLY A 50 -0.96 -1.77 -11.21
N THR A 51 -1.85 -1.68 -10.22
CA THR A 51 -2.43 -2.82 -9.50
C THR A 51 -3.10 -3.83 -10.42
N HIS A 52 -3.91 -3.36 -11.37
CA HIS A 52 -4.70 -4.25 -12.23
C HIS A 52 -3.84 -5.07 -13.19
N ARG A 53 -2.81 -4.43 -13.78
CA ARG A 53 -1.86 -5.13 -14.66
C ARG A 53 -1.00 -6.12 -13.87
N ALA A 54 -0.58 -5.79 -12.66
CA ALA A 54 0.12 -6.72 -11.77
C ALA A 54 -0.72 -7.97 -11.47
N ILE A 55 -2.00 -7.78 -11.12
CA ILE A 55 -2.94 -8.89 -10.87
C ILE A 55 -3.16 -9.73 -12.13
N GLN A 56 -3.35 -9.12 -13.29
CA GLN A 56 -3.49 -9.84 -14.56
C GLN A 56 -2.24 -10.65 -14.88
N ARG A 57 -1.06 -10.09 -14.65
CA ARG A 57 0.21 -10.77 -14.88
C ARG A 57 0.41 -11.93 -13.90
N ALA A 58 0.10 -11.75 -12.62
CA ALA A 58 0.12 -12.84 -11.65
C ALA A 58 -0.87 -13.95 -12.04
N GLN A 59 -2.07 -13.61 -12.49
CA GLN A 59 -3.06 -14.57 -12.97
C GLN A 59 -2.58 -15.33 -14.21
N TYR A 60 -1.89 -14.66 -15.13
CA TYR A 60 -1.26 -15.31 -16.28
C TYR A 60 -0.25 -16.36 -15.85
N TYR A 61 0.61 -16.04 -14.89
CA TYR A 61 1.60 -16.98 -14.38
C TYR A 61 1.00 -18.12 -13.56
N LEU A 62 -0.07 -17.87 -12.77
CA LEU A 62 -0.79 -18.93 -12.05
C LEU A 62 -1.40 -20.01 -12.96
N ARG A 63 -1.71 -19.67 -14.22
CA ARG A 63 -2.17 -20.63 -15.23
C ARG A 63 -1.04 -21.42 -15.88
N ARG A 64 0.17 -20.89 -15.84
CA ARG A 64 1.32 -21.43 -16.60
C ARG A 64 2.26 -22.26 -15.77
N PHE A 65 2.30 -22.05 -14.46
CA PHE A 65 3.24 -22.69 -13.55
C PHE A 65 2.52 -23.40 -12.42
N ASP A 66 3.09 -24.53 -11.96
CA ASP A 66 2.47 -25.38 -10.96
C ASP A 66 2.59 -24.84 -9.53
N TRP A 67 3.63 -24.07 -9.24
CA TRP A 67 3.93 -23.53 -7.91
C TRP A 67 4.11 -22.03 -7.91
N SER A 68 3.80 -21.43 -6.78
CA SER A 68 4.01 -20.02 -6.53
C SER A 68 4.62 -19.80 -5.15
N LEU A 69 5.57 -18.87 -5.09
CA LEU A 69 6.11 -18.29 -3.86
C LEU A 69 5.60 -16.86 -3.73
N LYS A 70 4.86 -16.57 -2.68
CA LYS A 70 4.45 -15.23 -2.29
C LYS A 70 5.28 -14.79 -1.10
N THR A 71 5.89 -13.62 -1.16
CA THR A 71 6.66 -13.04 -0.05
C THR A 71 6.53 -11.52 -0.01
N ASP A 72 7.01 -10.90 1.06
CA ASP A 72 6.91 -9.46 1.34
C ASP A 72 8.19 -9.06 2.11
N ILE A 73 8.66 -7.85 1.93
CA ILE A 73 9.83 -7.34 2.65
C ILE A 73 9.37 -6.70 3.96
N VAL A 74 10.05 -7.03 5.06
CA VAL A 74 9.73 -6.48 6.38
C VAL A 74 9.95 -4.98 6.40
N ARG A 75 8.89 -4.20 6.69
CA ARG A 75 8.98 -2.75 6.89
C ARG A 75 9.85 -2.04 5.84
N PHE A 76 9.64 -2.36 4.58
CA PHE A 76 10.51 -1.93 3.48
C PHE A 76 10.82 -0.43 3.53
N PHE A 77 9.80 0.43 3.50
CA PHE A 77 9.99 1.89 3.48
C PHE A 77 10.82 2.42 4.68
N PRO A 78 10.58 2.00 5.93
CA PRO A 78 11.43 2.37 7.06
C PRO A 78 12.86 1.82 6.97
N SER A 79 13.08 0.71 6.26
CA SER A 79 14.36 -0.01 6.23
C SER A 79 15.27 0.38 5.08
N VAL A 80 14.83 1.22 4.14
CA VAL A 80 15.68 1.64 3.01
C VAL A 80 16.87 2.44 3.53
N ASP A 81 18.07 1.91 3.32
CA ASP A 81 19.33 2.54 3.69
C ASP A 81 19.64 3.68 2.71
N HIS A 82 19.90 4.88 3.24
CA HIS A 82 20.11 6.08 2.42
C HIS A 82 21.41 6.03 1.64
N GLU A 83 22.47 5.44 2.19
CA GLU A 83 23.77 5.35 1.50
C GLU A 83 23.71 4.36 0.36
N LEU A 84 23.10 3.19 0.57
CA LEU A 84 22.87 2.22 -0.50
C LEU A 84 21.99 2.80 -1.61
N LEU A 85 20.97 3.58 -1.26
CA LEU A 85 20.12 4.26 -2.24
C LEU A 85 20.91 5.28 -3.04
N MET A 86 21.69 6.13 -2.36
CA MET A 86 22.49 7.16 -3.04
C MET A 86 23.55 6.55 -3.94
N ALA A 87 24.24 5.51 -3.51
CA ALA A 87 25.20 4.79 -4.33
C ALA A 87 24.60 4.25 -5.65
N ARG A 88 23.31 3.85 -5.63
CA ARG A 88 22.58 3.42 -6.84
C ARG A 88 22.23 4.58 -7.76
N LEU A 89 21.81 5.69 -7.19
CA LEU A 89 21.47 6.91 -7.95
C LEU A 89 22.72 7.51 -8.61
N GLU A 90 23.85 7.53 -7.90
CA GLU A 90 25.16 8.03 -8.40
C GLU A 90 25.69 7.22 -9.60
N ARG A 91 25.38 5.92 -9.68
CA ARG A 91 25.70 5.10 -10.86
C ARG A 91 24.95 5.52 -12.12
N GLY A 92 23.78 6.13 -11.97
CA GLY A 92 22.91 6.53 -13.09
C GLY A 92 22.90 8.02 -13.40
N ILE A 93 23.33 8.86 -12.47
CA ILE A 93 23.24 10.32 -12.54
C ILE A 93 24.65 10.90 -12.40
N ARG A 94 25.06 11.71 -13.39
CA ARG A 94 26.37 12.37 -13.38
C ARG A 94 26.31 13.82 -12.89
N ASP A 95 25.15 14.45 -12.95
CA ASP A 95 24.96 15.83 -12.51
C ASP A 95 25.03 15.92 -10.96
N THR A 96 26.11 16.54 -10.48
CA THR A 96 26.40 16.67 -9.05
C THR A 96 25.40 17.59 -8.34
N ARG A 97 24.84 18.59 -9.04
CA ARG A 97 23.83 19.50 -8.46
C ARG A 97 22.51 18.75 -8.25
N LEU A 98 22.12 17.93 -9.24
CA LEU A 98 20.95 17.06 -9.11
C LEU A 98 21.14 16.03 -8.01
N LEU A 99 22.31 15.40 -7.89
CA LEU A 99 22.62 14.46 -6.80
C LEU A 99 22.58 15.14 -5.44
N ALA A 100 23.11 16.36 -5.30
CA ALA A 100 23.04 17.13 -4.06
C ALA A 100 21.58 17.46 -3.66
N LEU A 101 20.73 17.81 -4.63
CA LEU A 101 19.31 18.03 -4.41
C LEU A 101 18.61 16.74 -3.95
N ILE A 102 18.88 15.62 -4.64
CA ILE A 102 18.33 14.30 -4.27
C ILE A 102 18.76 13.90 -2.86
N ARG A 103 20.04 14.10 -2.51
CA ARG A 103 20.56 13.84 -1.17
C ARG A 103 19.77 14.61 -0.12
N ARG A 104 19.54 15.90 -0.32
CA ARG A 104 18.73 16.73 0.59
C ARG A 104 17.31 16.21 0.74
N ILE A 105 16.70 15.73 -0.33
CA ILE A 105 15.34 15.12 -0.29
C ILE A 105 15.37 13.83 0.52
N VAL A 106 16.36 12.97 0.32
CA VAL A 106 16.51 11.70 1.06
C VAL A 106 16.79 11.97 2.53
N ASP A 107 17.71 12.88 2.86
CA ASP A 107 18.11 13.24 4.21
C ASP A 107 16.94 13.89 5.00
N SER A 108 16.02 14.58 4.33
CA SER A 108 14.81 15.11 4.97
C SER A 108 13.89 14.02 5.53
N GLY A 109 14.08 12.78 5.12
CA GLY A 109 13.38 11.59 5.63
C GLY A 109 13.97 11.00 6.90
N VAL A 110 15.18 11.41 7.31
CA VAL A 110 15.85 10.87 8.49
C VAL A 110 14.99 11.10 9.74
N GLY A 111 14.81 10.05 10.54
CA GLY A 111 14.04 10.10 11.77
C GLY A 111 12.52 10.13 11.62
N VAL A 112 11.98 10.42 10.43
CA VAL A 112 10.52 10.49 10.20
C VAL A 112 9.82 9.16 10.50
N LEU A 113 10.47 8.03 10.24
CA LEU A 113 9.98 6.68 10.48
C LEU A 113 10.72 5.96 11.61
N ALA A 114 11.41 6.68 12.49
CA ALA A 114 12.20 6.08 13.57
C ALA A 114 11.38 5.15 14.47
N ASP A 115 10.11 5.51 14.74
CA ASP A 115 9.18 4.69 15.53
C ASP A 115 8.81 3.36 14.84
N GLU A 116 9.03 3.27 13.53
CA GLU A 116 8.73 2.09 12.72
C GLU A 116 9.96 1.22 12.47
N VAL A 117 11.18 1.70 12.78
CA VAL A 117 12.43 0.95 12.60
C VAL A 117 12.62 -0.03 13.75
N ILE A 118 12.72 -1.32 13.45
CA ILE A 118 13.21 -2.33 14.37
C ILE A 118 14.63 -2.67 13.97
N TYR A 119 15.59 -2.14 14.72
CA TYR A 119 16.98 -2.49 14.47
C TYR A 119 17.21 -4.00 14.74
N ARG A 120 17.78 -4.65 13.77
CA ARG A 120 18.31 -6.01 13.86
C ARG A 120 19.61 -6.04 13.07
N PRO A 121 20.72 -6.43 13.69
CA PRO A 121 22.02 -6.42 13.04
C PRO A 121 22.04 -7.35 11.81
N PHE A 122 22.78 -6.95 10.80
CA PHE A 122 23.12 -7.76 9.65
C PHE A 122 24.56 -8.27 9.77
N PRO A 123 24.96 -9.33 9.05
CA PRO A 123 26.36 -9.76 9.02
C PRO A 123 27.26 -8.58 8.62
N GLY A 124 28.32 -8.35 9.42
CA GLY A 124 29.25 -7.22 9.22
C GLY A 124 28.83 -5.90 9.86
N ASP A 125 27.68 -5.83 10.53
CA ASP A 125 27.30 -4.64 11.31
C ASP A 125 28.16 -4.50 12.57
N ASP A 126 28.55 -3.26 12.85
CA ASP A 126 29.20 -2.82 14.09
C ASP A 126 28.21 -2.06 15.00
N LEU A 127 28.71 -1.55 16.11
CA LEU A 127 27.93 -0.78 17.07
C LEU A 127 27.32 0.49 16.47
N PHE A 128 28.03 1.15 15.54
CA PHE A 128 27.61 2.38 14.87
C PHE A 128 26.61 2.15 13.74
N SER A 129 26.48 0.92 13.27
CA SER A 129 25.55 0.54 12.22
C SER A 129 24.09 0.81 12.58
N ARG A 130 23.78 0.93 13.87
CA ARG A 130 22.47 1.35 14.38
C ARG A 130 22.13 2.81 14.05
N LEU A 131 23.14 3.65 13.83
CA LEU A 131 22.99 5.08 13.58
C LEU A 131 22.84 5.42 12.08
N ARG A 132 22.84 4.41 11.21
CA ARG A 132 22.69 4.61 9.75
C ARG A 132 21.40 5.33 9.45
N PRO A 133 21.45 6.37 8.60
CA PRO A 133 20.25 7.04 8.13
C PRO A 133 19.43 6.07 7.25
N THR A 134 18.19 5.83 7.64
CA THR A 134 17.27 4.95 6.93
C THR A 134 15.88 5.57 6.83
N GLY A 135 15.10 5.09 5.87
CA GLY A 135 13.68 5.36 5.76
C GLY A 135 13.30 6.30 4.62
N LEU A 136 12.29 5.89 3.87
CA LEU A 136 11.63 6.72 2.86
C LEU A 136 10.22 7.07 3.35
N PRO A 137 9.95 8.36 3.66
CA PRO A 137 8.64 8.80 4.16
C PRO A 137 7.51 8.48 3.18
N ILE A 138 6.47 7.79 3.65
CA ILE A 138 5.32 7.44 2.83
C ILE A 138 4.46 8.70 2.61
N GLY A 139 4.10 8.98 1.36
CA GLY A 139 3.28 10.13 0.96
C GLY A 139 3.93 11.05 -0.06
N ASN A 140 5.20 10.80 -0.41
CA ASN A 140 5.94 11.57 -1.39
C ASN A 140 6.17 10.76 -2.68
N LEU A 141 6.11 11.44 -3.84
CA LEU A 141 6.35 10.81 -5.14
C LEU A 141 7.78 10.27 -5.26
N THR A 142 8.77 11.03 -4.75
CA THR A 142 10.17 10.62 -4.72
C THR A 142 10.38 9.33 -3.94
N SER A 143 9.72 9.15 -2.79
CA SER A 143 9.83 7.92 -1.99
C SER A 143 9.37 6.69 -2.77
N GLN A 144 8.29 6.82 -3.54
CA GLN A 144 7.77 5.74 -4.39
C GLN A 144 8.73 5.42 -5.56
N PHE A 145 9.29 6.44 -6.17
CA PHE A 145 10.26 6.29 -7.25
C PHE A 145 11.57 5.67 -6.73
N PHE A 146 12.11 6.19 -5.63
CA PHE A 146 13.34 5.68 -5.00
C PHE A 146 13.19 4.25 -4.49
N ALA A 147 11.99 3.86 -4.03
CA ALA A 147 11.67 2.48 -3.69
C ALA A 147 11.87 1.52 -4.89
N ASN A 148 11.47 1.94 -6.09
CA ASN A 148 11.70 1.15 -7.30
C ASN A 148 13.19 1.13 -7.68
N VAL A 149 13.90 2.26 -7.60
CA VAL A 149 15.34 2.32 -7.84
C VAL A 149 16.10 1.43 -6.85
N PHE A 150 15.66 1.41 -5.57
CA PHE A 150 16.29 0.58 -4.55
C PHE A 150 16.14 -0.91 -4.82
N LEU A 151 14.99 -1.35 -5.33
CA LEU A 151 14.71 -2.77 -5.59
C LEU A 151 15.04 -3.21 -7.02
N ASP A 152 15.46 -2.31 -7.92
CA ASP A 152 15.82 -2.64 -9.28
C ASP A 152 16.93 -3.70 -9.38
N PRO A 153 18.04 -3.64 -8.61
CA PRO A 153 19.03 -4.70 -8.62
C PRO A 153 18.51 -6.07 -8.17
N LEU A 154 17.58 -6.10 -7.22
CA LEU A 154 16.91 -7.35 -6.83
C LEU A 154 16.07 -7.91 -7.98
N ASP A 155 15.34 -7.05 -8.71
CA ASP A 155 14.55 -7.46 -9.86
C ASP A 155 15.44 -8.11 -10.94
N HIS A 156 16.58 -7.52 -11.24
CA HIS A 156 17.58 -8.06 -12.17
C HIS A 156 18.18 -9.38 -11.64
N TYR A 157 18.56 -9.44 -10.37
CA TYR A 157 19.04 -10.68 -9.75
C TYR A 157 18.05 -11.83 -9.90
N ILE A 158 16.76 -11.58 -9.63
CA ILE A 158 15.70 -12.59 -9.76
C ILE A 158 15.53 -13.02 -11.23
N ARG A 159 15.60 -12.09 -12.18
CA ARG A 159 15.32 -12.36 -13.60
C ARG A 159 16.51 -12.90 -14.36
N GLU A 160 17.71 -12.40 -14.10
CA GLU A 160 18.91 -12.66 -14.90
C GLU A 160 19.82 -13.69 -14.25
N THR A 161 20.00 -13.64 -12.91
CA THR A 161 20.86 -14.58 -12.17
C THR A 161 20.09 -15.83 -11.78
N LEU A 162 19.00 -15.69 -11.04
CA LEU A 162 18.16 -16.82 -10.63
C LEU A 162 17.31 -17.38 -11.78
N ARG A 163 17.11 -16.60 -12.85
CA ARG A 163 16.34 -16.96 -14.04
C ARG A 163 14.94 -17.48 -13.70
N VAL A 164 14.30 -16.88 -12.69
CA VAL A 164 12.94 -17.26 -12.28
C VAL A 164 12.00 -17.13 -13.47
N PRO A 165 11.29 -18.20 -13.88
CA PRO A 165 10.51 -18.18 -15.13
C PRO A 165 9.27 -17.28 -15.07
N GLY A 166 8.68 -17.07 -13.89
CA GLY A 166 7.56 -16.17 -13.66
C GLY A 166 7.79 -15.28 -12.44
N TYR A 167 7.68 -13.96 -12.61
CA TYR A 167 7.94 -12.98 -11.56
C TYR A 167 6.99 -11.79 -11.66
N VAL A 168 6.50 -11.31 -10.53
CA VAL A 168 5.73 -10.06 -10.43
C VAL A 168 6.09 -9.35 -9.13
N ARG A 169 6.49 -8.09 -9.19
CA ARG A 169 6.68 -7.23 -8.01
C ARG A 169 5.72 -6.05 -8.00
N TYR A 170 5.16 -5.77 -6.84
CA TYR A 170 4.44 -4.55 -6.57
C TYR A 170 4.93 -3.93 -5.25
N CYS A 171 5.78 -2.92 -5.34
CA CYS A 171 6.51 -2.37 -4.20
C CYS A 171 7.38 -3.46 -3.52
N ASP A 172 7.08 -3.73 -2.24
CA ASP A 172 7.68 -4.75 -1.38
C ASP A 172 7.02 -6.13 -1.50
N ASP A 173 5.97 -6.26 -2.30
CA ASP A 173 5.17 -7.46 -2.48
C ASP A 173 5.67 -8.25 -3.71
N LEU A 174 6.26 -9.44 -3.49
CA LEU A 174 6.86 -10.27 -4.54
C LEU A 174 6.07 -11.56 -4.72
N VAL A 175 5.86 -11.94 -5.98
CA VAL A 175 5.28 -13.25 -6.33
C VAL A 175 6.15 -13.90 -7.41
N LEU A 176 6.67 -15.08 -7.12
CA LEU A 176 7.47 -15.89 -8.04
C LEU A 176 6.67 -17.13 -8.43
N PHE A 177 6.95 -17.66 -9.61
CA PHE A 177 6.26 -18.83 -10.16
C PHE A 177 7.26 -19.77 -10.82
N GLY A 178 7.02 -21.08 -10.69
CA GLY A 178 7.84 -22.14 -11.28
C GLY A 178 7.12 -23.49 -11.19
N ASN A 179 7.80 -24.55 -11.61
CA ASN A 179 7.20 -25.88 -11.72
C ASN A 179 7.57 -26.82 -10.56
N SER A 180 8.51 -26.42 -9.70
CA SER A 180 8.96 -27.24 -8.57
C SER A 180 8.76 -26.50 -7.24
N ARG A 181 8.28 -27.24 -6.23
CA ARG A 181 8.18 -26.73 -4.85
C ARG A 181 9.58 -26.51 -4.25
N ALA A 182 10.54 -27.36 -4.58
CA ALA A 182 11.91 -27.25 -4.09
C ALA A 182 12.55 -25.96 -4.62
N GLU A 183 12.47 -25.71 -5.94
CA GLU A 183 12.96 -24.46 -6.55
C GLU A 183 12.38 -23.21 -5.89
N MET A 184 11.09 -23.22 -5.51
CA MET A 184 10.48 -22.06 -4.82
C MET A 184 11.15 -21.78 -3.47
N TRP A 185 11.58 -22.80 -2.74
CA TRP A 185 12.32 -22.63 -1.50
C TRP A 185 13.76 -22.18 -1.75
N GLU A 186 14.43 -22.73 -2.76
CA GLU A 186 15.77 -22.30 -3.19
C GLU A 186 15.75 -20.80 -3.59
N TYR A 187 14.77 -20.38 -4.39
CA TYR A 187 14.59 -18.97 -4.72
C TYR A 187 14.34 -18.10 -3.49
N ARG A 188 13.54 -18.58 -2.53
CA ARG A 188 13.30 -17.87 -1.27
C ARG A 188 14.59 -17.66 -0.51
N ASP A 189 15.43 -18.69 -0.40
CA ASP A 189 16.69 -18.64 0.35
C ASP A 189 17.70 -17.71 -0.34
N ALA A 190 17.86 -17.83 -1.66
CA ALA A 190 18.72 -16.97 -2.45
C ALA A 190 18.30 -15.48 -2.37
N ILE A 191 17.00 -15.20 -2.45
CA ILE A 191 16.46 -13.83 -2.29
C ILE A 191 16.68 -13.33 -0.85
N SER A 192 16.52 -14.19 0.15
CA SER A 192 16.75 -13.81 1.56
C SER A 192 18.21 -13.45 1.82
N GLU A 193 19.14 -14.19 1.25
CA GLU A 193 20.58 -13.90 1.30
C GLU A 193 20.92 -12.58 0.61
N TYR A 194 20.45 -12.41 -0.63
CA TYR A 194 20.62 -11.17 -1.39
C TYR A 194 20.10 -9.94 -0.63
N LEU A 195 18.88 -10.03 -0.09
CA LEU A 195 18.28 -8.95 0.71
C LEU A 195 19.07 -8.67 2.00
N GLY A 196 19.71 -9.69 2.58
CA GLY A 196 20.60 -9.51 3.72
C GLY A 196 21.79 -8.59 3.41
N GLN A 197 22.38 -8.69 2.23
CA GLN A 197 23.44 -7.78 1.74
C GLN A 197 22.90 -6.36 1.52
N GLU A 198 21.63 -6.24 1.18
CA GLU A 198 20.93 -4.97 0.97
C GLU A 198 20.31 -4.39 2.26
N ARG A 199 20.64 -4.98 3.41
CA ARG A 199 20.09 -4.60 4.75
C ARG A 199 18.56 -4.66 4.79
N LEU A 200 17.97 -5.61 4.07
CA LEU A 200 16.54 -5.92 4.05
C LEU A 200 16.28 -7.37 4.46
N ARG A 201 15.03 -7.68 4.81
CA ARG A 201 14.64 -9.04 5.21
C ARG A 201 13.28 -9.41 4.64
N LEU A 202 13.13 -10.68 4.27
CA LEU A 202 11.83 -11.26 3.96
C LEU A 202 10.96 -11.38 5.21
N HIS A 203 9.66 -11.17 5.05
CA HIS A 203 8.71 -11.29 6.15
C HIS A 203 8.42 -12.77 6.46
N PRO A 204 8.81 -13.31 7.64
CA PRO A 204 8.73 -14.74 7.92
C PRO A 204 7.29 -15.27 7.82
N ASN A 205 6.33 -14.54 8.36
CA ASN A 205 4.92 -14.97 8.43
C ASN A 205 4.11 -14.67 7.15
N LYS A 206 4.69 -14.01 6.15
CA LYS A 206 4.03 -13.71 4.86
C LYS A 206 4.70 -14.40 3.68
N THR A 207 5.68 -15.25 3.96
CA THR A 207 6.36 -16.05 2.94
C THR A 207 5.67 -17.41 2.85
N HIS A 208 5.06 -17.67 1.69
CA HIS A 208 4.25 -18.86 1.47
C HIS A 208 4.56 -19.49 0.11
N VAL A 209 4.91 -20.77 0.11
CA VAL A 209 5.00 -21.60 -1.09
C VAL A 209 3.73 -22.44 -1.19
N ALA A 210 3.04 -22.38 -2.30
CA ALA A 210 1.79 -23.10 -2.52
C ALA A 210 1.61 -23.51 -3.98
N PRO A 211 0.84 -24.59 -4.26
CA PRO A 211 0.41 -24.88 -5.63
C PRO A 211 -0.36 -23.72 -6.26
N SER A 212 -0.02 -23.36 -7.50
CA SER A 212 -0.64 -22.26 -8.24
C SER A 212 -2.15 -22.39 -8.37
N LYS A 213 -2.68 -23.61 -8.45
CA LYS A 213 -4.12 -23.89 -8.45
C LYS A 213 -4.86 -23.37 -7.23
N ARG A 214 -4.18 -23.22 -6.09
CA ARG A 214 -4.76 -22.59 -4.89
C ARG A 214 -4.84 -21.06 -5.02
N GLY A 215 -4.13 -20.47 -5.98
CA GLY A 215 -4.03 -19.02 -6.12
C GLY A 215 -3.18 -18.34 -5.03
N VAL A 216 -3.06 -17.02 -5.13
CA VAL A 216 -2.28 -16.18 -4.20
C VAL A 216 -3.11 -15.01 -3.69
N ASN A 217 -2.86 -14.58 -2.46
CA ASN A 217 -3.39 -13.31 -1.95
C ASN A 217 -2.47 -12.18 -2.42
N PHE A 218 -2.93 -11.38 -3.37
CA PHE A 218 -2.12 -10.33 -3.97
C PHE A 218 -2.94 -9.06 -4.17
N LEU A 219 -2.43 -7.93 -3.72
CA LEU A 219 -3.01 -6.59 -3.87
C LEU A 219 -4.50 -6.49 -3.48
N GLY A 220 -4.84 -7.11 -2.35
CA GLY A 220 -6.20 -7.04 -1.80
C GLY A 220 -7.19 -8.06 -2.36
N LEU A 221 -6.77 -8.89 -3.31
CA LEU A 221 -7.57 -9.95 -3.91
C LEU A 221 -6.97 -11.34 -3.69
N ARG A 222 -7.83 -12.35 -3.71
CA ARG A 222 -7.43 -13.73 -3.96
C ARG A 222 -7.42 -13.93 -5.47
N VAL A 223 -6.21 -14.04 -6.03
CA VAL A 223 -5.98 -14.26 -7.45
C VAL A 223 -5.83 -15.75 -7.68
N GLU A 224 -6.72 -16.35 -8.43
CA GLU A 224 -6.74 -17.75 -8.82
C GLU A 224 -6.51 -17.87 -10.35
N PRO A 225 -6.16 -19.02 -10.89
CA PRO A 225 -5.87 -19.17 -12.33
C PRO A 225 -6.98 -18.61 -13.24
N HIS A 226 -8.25 -18.84 -12.91
CA HIS A 226 -9.39 -18.47 -13.77
C HIS A 226 -10.33 -17.43 -13.16
N GLN A 227 -10.14 -17.06 -11.89
CA GLN A 227 -10.99 -16.09 -11.22
C GLN A 227 -10.23 -15.23 -10.22
N LYS A 228 -10.83 -14.12 -9.84
CA LYS A 228 -10.36 -13.22 -8.80
C LYS A 228 -11.48 -13.04 -7.78
N ARG A 229 -11.17 -13.17 -6.49
CA ARG A 229 -12.16 -13.03 -5.41
C ARG A 229 -11.73 -11.96 -4.43
N LEU A 230 -12.71 -11.32 -3.82
CA LEU A 230 -12.46 -10.48 -2.65
C LEU A 230 -11.94 -11.32 -1.48
N LEU A 231 -10.97 -10.80 -0.76
CA LEU A 231 -10.52 -11.41 0.49
C LEU A 231 -11.61 -11.28 1.56
N ASN A 232 -11.80 -12.32 2.37
CA ASN A 232 -12.75 -12.28 3.50
C ASN A 232 -12.45 -11.10 4.45
N SER A 233 -11.19 -10.74 4.63
CA SER A 233 -10.79 -9.56 5.40
C SER A 233 -11.30 -8.24 4.79
N SER A 234 -11.33 -8.12 3.47
CA SER A 234 -11.88 -6.96 2.76
C SER A 234 -13.40 -6.88 2.94
N ILE A 235 -14.10 -8.01 2.82
CA ILE A 235 -15.54 -8.10 3.04
C ILE A 235 -15.90 -7.69 4.48
N ARG A 236 -15.19 -8.25 5.48
CA ARG A 236 -15.41 -7.91 6.90
C ARG A 236 -15.17 -6.42 7.19
N ARG A 237 -14.11 -5.84 6.63
CA ARG A 237 -13.83 -4.41 6.77
C ARG A 237 -14.96 -3.56 6.18
N PHE A 238 -15.40 -3.91 4.97
CA PHE A 238 -16.50 -3.20 4.34
C PHE A 238 -17.77 -3.25 5.17
N THR A 239 -18.16 -4.43 5.67
CA THR A 239 -19.34 -4.58 6.52
C THR A 239 -19.24 -3.71 7.77
N ARG A 240 -18.09 -3.74 8.47
CA ARG A 240 -17.84 -2.89 9.64
C ARG A 240 -17.90 -1.39 9.30
N ARG A 241 -17.28 -0.99 8.17
CA ARG A 241 -17.31 0.39 7.71
C ARG A 241 -18.71 0.85 7.36
N ALA A 242 -19.49 0.01 6.71
CA ALA A 242 -20.88 0.30 6.37
C ALA A 242 -21.75 0.50 7.62
N SER A 243 -21.60 -0.36 8.66
CA SER A 243 -22.27 -0.17 9.95
C SER A 243 -21.84 1.15 10.63
N GLN A 244 -20.57 1.50 10.57
CA GLN A 244 -20.07 2.78 11.10
C GLN A 244 -20.68 3.97 10.36
N LEU A 245 -20.71 3.93 9.02
CA LEU A 245 -21.31 4.99 8.20
C LEU A 245 -22.80 5.15 8.48
N GLN A 246 -23.52 4.03 8.68
CA GLN A 246 -24.94 4.06 9.06
C GLN A 246 -25.12 4.75 10.41
N TRP A 247 -24.33 4.40 11.42
CA TRP A 247 -24.37 5.03 12.73
C TRP A 247 -24.06 6.53 12.65
N GLN A 248 -23.00 6.92 11.93
CA GLN A 248 -22.62 8.32 11.72
C GLN A 248 -23.72 9.12 11.01
N LEU A 249 -24.38 8.52 10.01
CA LEU A 249 -25.50 9.13 9.30
C LEU A 249 -26.71 9.36 10.20
N GLN A 250 -27.08 8.34 11.02
CA GLN A 250 -28.17 8.44 11.99
C GLN A 250 -27.90 9.50 13.05
N ASN A 251 -26.66 9.66 13.48
CA ASN A 251 -26.24 10.71 14.43
C ASN A 251 -25.87 12.04 13.75
N ARG A 252 -26.18 12.22 12.46
CA ARG A 252 -25.95 13.46 11.68
C ARG A 252 -24.49 13.93 11.63
N GLN A 253 -23.53 13.02 11.86
CA GLN A 253 -22.10 13.32 11.79
C GLN A 253 -21.59 13.36 10.35
N ILE A 254 -22.29 12.70 9.42
CA ILE A 254 -22.00 12.71 7.99
C ILE A 254 -23.32 12.82 7.20
N ARG A 255 -23.20 13.17 5.91
CA ARG A 255 -24.33 13.28 4.97
C ARG A 255 -24.33 12.12 3.97
N MET A 256 -25.46 11.88 3.31
CA MET A 256 -25.59 10.81 2.28
C MET A 256 -24.54 10.84 1.16
N PRO A 257 -24.10 12.01 0.63
CA PRO A 257 -23.03 12.06 -0.37
C PRO A 257 -21.72 11.41 0.09
N GLU A 258 -21.34 11.56 1.36
CA GLU A 258 -20.14 10.98 1.95
C GLU A 258 -20.27 9.46 2.07
N VAL A 259 -21.45 8.97 2.48
CA VAL A 259 -21.79 7.54 2.48
C VAL A 259 -21.67 6.99 1.05
N ALA A 260 -22.31 7.64 0.07
CA ALA A 260 -22.29 7.23 -1.32
C ALA A 260 -20.88 7.18 -1.90
N THR A 261 -20.02 8.16 -1.54
CA THR A 261 -18.62 8.20 -1.96
C THR A 261 -17.83 7.01 -1.41
N SER A 262 -17.99 6.72 -0.12
CA SER A 262 -17.32 5.58 0.53
C SER A 262 -17.74 4.24 -0.08
N ILE A 263 -19.04 4.06 -0.35
CA ILE A 263 -19.58 2.84 -0.96
C ILE A 263 -19.10 2.70 -2.42
N ARG A 264 -19.15 3.76 -3.21
CA ARG A 264 -18.67 3.76 -4.60
C ARG A 264 -17.18 3.38 -4.70
N ALA A 265 -16.35 3.90 -3.80
CA ALA A 265 -14.92 3.57 -3.75
C ALA A 265 -14.70 2.05 -3.51
N TRP A 266 -15.47 1.45 -2.58
CA TRP A 266 -15.39 0.01 -2.35
C TRP A 266 -15.94 -0.80 -3.53
N LEU A 267 -17.05 -0.38 -4.14
CA LEU A 267 -17.61 -1.03 -5.32
C LEU A 267 -16.62 -1.04 -6.48
N ALA A 268 -15.95 0.08 -6.75
CA ALA A 268 -14.90 0.17 -7.77
C ALA A 268 -13.77 -0.84 -7.52
N HIS A 269 -13.37 -1.07 -6.25
CA HIS A 269 -12.43 -2.14 -5.92
C HIS A 269 -13.03 -3.54 -6.14
N ALA A 270 -14.29 -3.75 -5.78
CA ALA A 270 -14.97 -5.04 -5.90
C ALA A 270 -15.22 -5.44 -7.38
N ASP A 271 -15.40 -4.49 -8.29
CA ASP A 271 -15.60 -4.73 -9.72
C ASP A 271 -14.41 -5.39 -10.41
N HIS A 272 -13.20 -5.25 -9.83
CA HIS A 272 -12.00 -5.94 -10.31
C HIS A 272 -11.92 -7.42 -9.91
N ALA A 273 -12.87 -7.89 -9.09
CA ALA A 273 -13.02 -9.28 -8.69
C ALA A 273 -14.31 -9.87 -9.27
N ASN A 274 -14.39 -11.20 -9.34
CA ASN A 274 -15.62 -11.89 -9.70
C ASN A 274 -16.63 -11.85 -8.52
N ALA A 275 -16.98 -10.65 -8.05
CA ALA A 275 -17.63 -10.43 -6.76
C ALA A 275 -19.10 -9.94 -6.88
N LYS A 276 -19.70 -9.91 -8.09
CA LYS A 276 -21.04 -9.35 -8.31
C LYS A 276 -22.12 -9.93 -7.39
N ALA A 277 -22.11 -11.25 -7.17
CA ALA A 277 -23.07 -11.91 -6.28
C ALA A 277 -22.86 -11.49 -4.81
N VAL A 278 -21.63 -11.50 -4.34
CA VAL A 278 -21.27 -11.08 -2.97
C VAL A 278 -21.60 -9.60 -2.74
N THR A 279 -21.25 -8.76 -3.70
CA THR A 279 -21.56 -7.31 -3.66
C THR A 279 -23.07 -7.07 -3.55
N ARG A 280 -23.88 -7.75 -4.40
CA ARG A 280 -25.34 -7.64 -4.35
C ARG A 280 -25.91 -8.11 -3.02
N MET A 281 -25.41 -9.23 -2.49
CA MET A 281 -25.81 -9.75 -1.18
C MET A 281 -25.49 -8.76 -0.05
N LEU A 282 -24.29 -8.18 -0.05
CA LEU A 282 -23.89 -7.22 0.99
C LEU A 282 -24.74 -5.95 0.94
N LEU A 283 -24.95 -5.37 -0.27
CA LEU A 283 -25.77 -4.16 -0.44
C LEU A 283 -27.22 -4.37 -0.03
N ARG A 284 -27.80 -5.55 -0.23
CA ARG A 284 -29.17 -5.86 0.26
C ARG A 284 -29.29 -5.87 1.78
N ARG A 285 -28.22 -6.16 2.51
CA ARG A 285 -28.19 -6.21 3.98
C ARG A 285 -27.97 -4.84 4.62
N ILE A 286 -27.50 -3.86 3.86
CA ILE A 286 -27.15 -2.54 4.36
C ILE A 286 -28.28 -1.58 3.96
N ARG A 287 -28.95 -0.98 4.95
CA ARG A 287 -29.95 0.06 4.72
C ARG A 287 -29.46 1.35 5.37
N PHE A 288 -29.30 2.40 4.59
CA PHE A 288 -28.96 3.72 5.09
C PHE A 288 -30.24 4.53 5.25
N SER A 289 -30.62 4.85 6.49
CA SER A 289 -31.73 5.77 6.81
C SER A 289 -31.18 6.93 7.60
N ALA A 290 -31.54 8.16 7.20
CA ALA A 290 -31.31 9.32 8.04
C ALA A 290 -32.15 9.16 9.34
N GLY A 291 -31.58 9.55 10.48
CA GLY A 291 -32.31 9.55 11.75
C GLY A 291 -33.60 10.39 11.62
N ALA A 292 -34.69 9.89 12.20
CA ALA A 292 -35.94 10.65 12.25
C ALA A 292 -35.70 12.03 12.88
N MET A 293 -36.34 13.05 12.35
CA MET A 293 -36.36 14.36 13.00
C MET A 293 -37.02 14.18 14.38
N PRO A 294 -36.44 14.67 15.47
CA PRO A 294 -37.20 14.80 16.71
C PRO A 294 -38.42 15.67 16.35
N ASN A 295 -39.60 15.16 16.62
CA ASN A 295 -40.80 15.96 16.50
C ASN A 295 -40.55 17.26 17.24
N SER A 296 -40.61 18.39 16.54
CA SER A 296 -40.72 19.67 17.20
C SER A 296 -42.02 19.64 18.01
N GLU A 297 -41.88 19.47 19.31
CA GLU A 297 -43.01 19.64 20.21
C GLU A 297 -43.68 20.98 19.91
N SER A 298 -44.88 20.89 19.44
CA SER A 298 -45.74 22.05 19.28
C SER A 298 -45.89 22.72 20.66
N SER A 299 -45.18 23.80 20.90
CA SER A 299 -45.45 24.70 22.01
C SER A 299 -46.81 25.35 21.76
N SER A 300 -47.90 24.65 22.11
CA SER A 300 -49.19 25.24 22.29
C SER A 300 -49.10 26.17 23.50
N GLY A 301 -49.08 27.47 23.19
CA GLY A 301 -49.09 28.54 24.18
C GLY A 301 -50.33 28.45 25.05
N HIS A 302 -50.16 28.13 26.28
CA HIS A 302 -51.14 28.54 27.32
C HIS A 302 -50.81 29.93 27.77
N ARG A 303 -51.62 30.91 27.25
CA ARG A 303 -51.76 32.22 27.87
C ARG A 303 -52.37 32.04 29.25
N ALA A 304 -51.59 32.12 30.32
CA ALA A 304 -52.09 32.35 31.66
C ALA A 304 -52.56 33.82 31.76
N VAL A 305 -53.86 33.95 31.97
CA VAL A 305 -54.50 35.22 32.36
C VAL A 305 -54.18 35.43 33.86
N GLY A 306 -53.36 36.46 34.14
CA GLY A 306 -53.09 36.90 35.51
C GLY A 306 -54.24 37.70 36.09
N PRO A 307 -54.52 37.62 37.41
CA PRO A 307 -55.58 38.38 38.05
C PRO A 307 -55.16 39.85 38.29
N GLN A 308 -56.08 40.78 38.04
CA GLN A 308 -55.94 42.21 38.34
C GLN A 308 -55.90 42.46 39.87
N PRO A 309 -55.13 43.42 40.36
CA PRO A 309 -55.18 43.84 41.74
C PRO A 309 -56.36 44.87 41.93
N ARG A 310 -57.24 44.53 42.88
CA ARG A 310 -58.21 45.49 43.42
C ARG A 310 -57.47 46.46 44.32
N GLY A 311 -57.81 47.78 44.11
CA GLY A 311 -57.28 48.87 44.88
C GLY A 311 -57.79 48.94 46.32
N ARG A 312 -56.94 49.49 47.13
CA ARG A 312 -57.16 50.64 48.08
C ARG A 312 -55.80 51.18 48.45
#